data_129d42ab5d39d83f622dad7571064367
#
_entry.id   129d42ab5d39d83f622dad7571064367
#
_cell.length_a   1.000
_cell.length_b   1.000
_cell.length_c   1.000
_cell.angle_alpha   90.00
_cell.angle_beta   90.00
_cell.angle_gamma   90.00
#
_symmetry.space_group_name_H-M   'P 1'
#
loop_
_entity.id
_entity.type
_entity.pdbx_description
1 polymer ?
#
loop_
_entity_poly.entity_id
_entity_poly.type
_entity_poly.pdbx_seq_one_letter_code
_entity_poly.pdbx_strand_id
1 'polypeptide(L)'
;RGGNVVGVPVDRDGLNPNCLRQEIKRLYAAGKCVKGVYVIPNFQNPTGVTLSLERRRQIMDMAETHDLVIFEDDPYVDLRFEGKHLPSLKSMDRTGRVIHLRSLSKTFVPGVRLGWTFGESGAIRQMVVAKQFSDAATNTPAQYILLEFIRLGLLDRQIQENIKFYRAKRDFMLAQMDRHFPREATWNRPQGGFFIF
;
A
#
# COMPACT_ATOMS: atom_id res chain seq x y z
N ARG A 1 13.32 15.80 -0.40
CA ARG A 1 14.80 15.79 -0.41
C ARG A 1 15.28 16.03 1.01
N GLY A 2 16.35 15.33 1.45
CA GLY A 2 16.92 15.46 2.81
C GLY A 2 16.35 14.49 3.87
N GLY A 3 15.39 13.64 3.53
CA GLY A 3 14.96 12.55 4.41
C GLY A 3 15.84 11.31 4.27
N ASN A 4 16.18 10.69 5.40
CA ASN A 4 16.82 9.38 5.43
C ASN A 4 15.75 8.31 5.61
N VAL A 5 15.80 7.26 4.80
CA VAL A 5 14.91 6.10 4.90
C VAL A 5 15.61 5.01 5.68
N VAL A 6 14.92 4.44 6.66
CA VAL A 6 15.41 3.34 7.48
C VAL A 6 14.44 2.16 7.33
N GLY A 7 14.98 0.98 7.00
CA GLY A 7 14.20 -0.23 6.85
C GLY A 7 13.74 -0.80 8.20
N VAL A 8 12.49 -1.26 8.24
CA VAL A 8 11.93 -1.99 9.39
C VAL A 8 11.57 -3.39 8.94
N PRO A 9 11.95 -4.44 9.68
CA PRO A 9 11.64 -5.82 9.32
C PRO A 9 10.15 -6.08 9.09
N VAL A 10 9.89 -6.90 8.07
CA VAL A 10 8.56 -7.41 7.70
C VAL A 10 8.57 -8.93 7.87
N ASP A 11 7.53 -9.48 8.45
CA ASP A 11 7.30 -10.92 8.57
C ASP A 11 5.94 -11.32 7.98
N ARG A 12 5.47 -12.54 8.22
CA ARG A 12 4.21 -13.07 7.66
C ARG A 12 2.97 -12.23 7.96
N ASP A 13 2.99 -11.39 9.00
CA ASP A 13 1.88 -10.51 9.40
C ASP A 13 2.10 -9.05 8.98
N GLY A 14 3.14 -8.77 8.18
CA GLY A 14 3.51 -7.45 7.70
C GLY A 14 4.61 -6.78 8.51
N LEU A 15 4.69 -5.46 8.50
CA LEU A 15 5.66 -4.67 9.26
C LEU A 15 5.60 -5.03 10.75
N ASN A 16 6.77 -5.31 11.35
CA ASN A 16 6.86 -5.71 12.75
C ASN A 16 6.83 -4.48 13.68
N PRO A 17 5.77 -4.31 14.51
CA PRO A 17 5.62 -3.13 15.36
C PRO A 17 6.68 -3.02 16.45
N ASN A 18 7.20 -4.14 16.95
CA ASN A 18 8.25 -4.12 17.96
C ASN A 18 9.57 -3.62 17.38
N CYS A 19 9.92 -4.06 16.17
CA CYS A 19 11.08 -3.55 15.45
C CYS A 19 10.91 -2.06 15.12
N LEU A 20 9.72 -1.63 14.70
CA LEU A 20 9.42 -0.22 14.47
C LEU A 20 9.65 0.62 15.73
N ARG A 21 9.14 0.17 16.88
CA ARG A 21 9.32 0.84 18.18
C ARG A 21 10.79 0.94 18.58
N GLN A 22 11.54 -0.12 18.40
CA GLN A 22 12.99 -0.14 18.70
C GLN A 22 13.73 0.85 17.80
N GLU A 23 13.40 0.89 16.51
CA GLU A 23 14.05 1.77 15.55
C GLU A 23 13.74 3.25 15.83
N ILE A 24 12.49 3.59 16.17
CA ILE A 24 12.10 4.95 16.57
C ILE A 24 12.92 5.38 17.80
N LYS A 25 13.02 4.52 18.83
CA LYS A 25 13.81 4.81 20.03
C LYS A 25 15.28 5.02 19.71
N ARG A 26 15.88 4.16 18.87
CA ARG A 26 17.26 4.26 18.43
C ARG A 26 17.54 5.58 17.70
N LEU A 27 16.63 5.99 16.81
CA LEU A 27 16.76 7.23 16.06
C LEU A 27 16.66 8.46 16.96
N TYR A 28 15.72 8.48 17.91
CA TYR A 28 15.63 9.56 18.89
C TYR A 28 16.86 9.67 19.78
N ALA A 29 17.39 8.54 20.26
CA ALA A 29 18.64 8.51 21.04
C ALA A 29 19.83 9.03 20.25
N ALA A 30 19.81 8.90 18.92
CA ALA A 30 20.81 9.46 18.01
C ALA A 30 20.54 10.93 17.62
N GLY A 31 19.61 11.62 18.28
CA GLY A 31 19.24 13.01 18.00
C GLY A 31 18.52 13.22 16.65
N LYS A 32 17.96 12.14 16.08
CA LYS A 32 17.27 12.20 14.78
C LYS A 32 15.78 12.39 14.95
N CYS A 33 15.17 13.23 14.13
CA CYS A 33 13.72 13.41 14.09
C CYS A 33 13.09 12.39 13.14
N VAL A 34 12.22 11.52 13.67
CA VAL A 34 11.40 10.62 12.85
C VAL A 34 10.17 11.38 12.38
N LYS A 35 9.93 11.45 11.09
CA LYS A 35 8.82 12.21 10.48
C LYS A 35 7.60 11.35 10.21
N GLY A 36 7.79 10.08 9.88
CA GLY A 36 6.68 9.23 9.53
C GLY A 36 7.09 7.80 9.23
N VAL A 37 6.07 7.00 8.93
CA VAL A 37 6.17 5.58 8.57
C VAL A 37 5.51 5.38 7.22
N TYR A 38 6.22 4.75 6.28
CA TYR A 38 5.67 4.32 5.00
C TYR A 38 5.32 2.85 5.08
N VAL A 39 4.10 2.50 4.69
CA VAL A 39 3.61 1.11 4.68
C VAL A 39 2.81 0.81 3.42
N ILE A 40 2.94 -0.42 2.92
CA ILE A 40 2.02 -1.02 1.95
C ILE A 40 1.21 -2.08 2.70
N PRO A 41 -0.03 -1.77 3.14
CA PRO A 41 -0.73 -2.64 4.09
C PRO A 41 -1.37 -3.88 3.46
N ASN A 42 -1.57 -3.89 2.15
CA ASN A 42 -2.17 -5.02 1.43
C ASN A 42 -1.23 -5.51 0.33
N PHE A 43 -0.90 -6.81 0.38
CA PHE A 43 -0.09 -7.50 -0.65
C PHE A 43 1.21 -6.76 -0.96
N GLN A 44 1.96 -6.45 0.09
CA GLN A 44 3.15 -5.61 0.09
C GLN A 44 4.15 -6.00 -1.01
N ASN A 45 4.70 -5.01 -1.67
CA ASN A 45 5.78 -5.16 -2.63
C ASN A 45 7.15 -5.09 -1.90
N PRO A 46 7.99 -6.15 -1.97
CA PRO A 46 7.87 -7.36 -2.80
C PRO A 46 7.31 -8.59 -2.07
N THR A 47 7.02 -8.53 -0.78
CA THR A 47 6.79 -9.71 0.07
C THR A 47 5.41 -10.35 -0.11
N GLY A 48 4.44 -9.71 -0.77
CA GLY A 48 3.08 -10.21 -0.95
C GLY A 48 2.26 -10.32 0.34
N VAL A 49 2.79 -9.94 1.49
CA VAL A 49 2.10 -10.06 2.78
C VAL A 49 1.05 -8.97 2.98
N THR A 50 0.06 -9.26 3.81
CA THR A 50 -0.94 -8.29 4.26
C THR A 50 -0.72 -7.95 5.72
N LEU A 51 -0.64 -6.66 6.03
CA LEU A 51 -0.54 -6.15 7.39
C LEU A 51 -1.79 -6.50 8.18
N SER A 52 -1.65 -7.29 9.25
CA SER A 52 -2.78 -7.76 10.06
C SER A 52 -3.51 -6.60 10.75
N LEU A 53 -4.79 -6.79 11.09
CA LEU A 53 -5.59 -5.76 11.74
C LEU A 53 -4.98 -5.31 13.09
N GLU A 54 -4.43 -6.25 13.83
CA GLU A 54 -3.77 -5.96 15.11
C GLU A 54 -2.56 -5.05 14.92
N ARG A 55 -1.73 -5.33 13.92
CA ARG A 55 -0.56 -4.51 13.61
C ARG A 55 -0.94 -3.13 13.06
N ARG A 56 -2.06 -3.03 12.32
CA ARG A 56 -2.60 -1.72 11.90
C ARG A 56 -2.90 -0.85 13.11
N ARG A 57 -3.57 -1.40 14.15
CA ARG A 57 -3.85 -0.71 15.40
C ARG A 57 -2.57 -0.27 16.11
N GLN A 58 -1.63 -1.19 16.26
CA GLN A 58 -0.35 -0.90 16.94
C GLN A 58 0.47 0.19 16.22
N ILE A 59 0.45 0.24 14.89
CA ILE A 59 1.10 1.30 14.11
C ILE A 59 0.37 2.62 14.30
N MET A 60 -0.95 2.64 14.33
CA MET A 60 -1.73 3.84 14.60
C MET A 60 -1.41 4.40 16.00
N ASP A 61 -1.41 3.55 17.03
CA ASP A 61 -1.07 3.94 18.41
C ASP A 61 0.36 4.54 18.51
N MET A 62 1.31 3.92 17.79
CA MET A 62 2.68 4.46 17.74
C MET A 62 2.75 5.79 17.01
N ALA A 63 1.99 5.97 15.93
CA ALA A 63 1.95 7.23 15.20
C ALA A 63 1.37 8.36 16.06
N GLU A 64 0.35 8.08 16.87
CA GLU A 64 -0.19 9.03 17.84
C GLU A 64 0.82 9.35 18.95
N THR A 65 1.45 8.31 19.54
CA THR A 65 2.40 8.46 20.64
C THR A 65 3.64 9.27 20.25
N HIS A 66 4.11 9.10 19.02
CA HIS A 66 5.37 9.69 18.55
C HIS A 66 5.19 10.84 17.57
N ASP A 67 3.96 11.33 17.38
CA ASP A 67 3.62 12.42 16.43
C ASP A 67 4.11 12.15 15.00
N LEU A 68 3.84 10.95 14.49
CA LEU A 68 4.29 10.52 13.17
C LEU A 68 3.17 10.61 12.13
N VAL A 69 3.54 10.91 10.89
CA VAL A 69 2.67 10.77 9.72
C VAL A 69 2.78 9.33 9.20
N ILE A 70 1.66 8.73 8.82
CA ILE A 70 1.63 7.43 8.14
C ILE A 70 1.35 7.67 6.66
N PHE A 71 2.25 7.20 5.79
CA PHE A 71 2.02 7.10 4.36
C PHE A 71 1.52 5.69 4.06
N GLU A 72 0.20 5.56 3.89
CA GLU A 72 -0.46 4.31 3.54
C GLU A 72 -0.53 4.20 2.02
N ASP A 73 0.38 3.43 1.41
CA ASP A 73 0.40 3.19 -0.03
C ASP A 73 -0.34 1.88 -0.34
N ASP A 74 -1.52 1.99 -0.98
CA ASP A 74 -2.42 0.85 -1.12
C ASP A 74 -2.88 0.61 -2.59
N PRO A 75 -1.94 0.35 -3.50
CA PRO A 75 -2.24 0.15 -4.92
C PRO A 75 -2.83 -1.23 -5.24
N TYR A 76 -2.78 -2.19 -4.31
CA TYR A 76 -3.13 -3.59 -4.57
C TYR A 76 -4.41 -4.05 -3.88
N VAL A 77 -5.03 -3.26 -3.01
CA VAL A 77 -6.12 -3.67 -2.13
C VAL A 77 -7.31 -4.29 -2.88
N ASP A 78 -7.63 -3.80 -4.07
CA ASP A 78 -8.74 -4.29 -4.87
C ASP A 78 -8.47 -5.65 -5.52
N LEU A 79 -7.21 -6.10 -5.54
CA LEU A 79 -6.79 -7.40 -6.09
C LEU A 79 -6.70 -8.49 -5.02
N ARG A 80 -7.70 -8.57 -4.16
CA ARG A 80 -7.83 -9.62 -3.15
C ARG A 80 -8.45 -10.86 -3.75
N PHE A 81 -7.76 -11.99 -3.65
CA PHE A 81 -8.22 -13.29 -4.15
C PHE A 81 -8.96 -14.07 -3.09
N GLU A 82 -8.56 -13.92 -1.82
CA GLU A 82 -9.05 -14.69 -0.68
C GLU A 82 -9.17 -13.84 0.58
N GLY A 83 -9.98 -14.32 1.53
CA GLY A 83 -10.20 -13.66 2.81
C GLY A 83 -11.09 -12.43 2.70
N LYS A 84 -11.09 -11.61 3.77
CA LYS A 84 -11.91 -10.40 3.88
C LYS A 84 -11.04 -9.16 3.75
N HIS A 85 -11.62 -8.08 3.22
CA HIS A 85 -10.98 -6.77 3.28
C HIS A 85 -10.81 -6.31 4.72
N LEU A 86 -9.63 -5.78 5.03
CA LEU A 86 -9.35 -5.17 6.33
C LEU A 86 -9.55 -3.65 6.23
N PRO A 87 -9.95 -2.99 7.32
CA PRO A 87 -10.03 -1.53 7.38
C PRO A 87 -8.67 -0.92 7.01
N SER A 88 -8.66 0.13 6.18
CA SER A 88 -7.44 0.90 5.92
C SER A 88 -6.97 1.62 7.17
N LEU A 89 -5.69 1.96 7.27
CA LEU A 89 -5.18 2.82 8.34
C LEU A 89 -5.92 4.17 8.30
N LYS A 90 -6.18 4.68 7.09
CA LYS A 90 -6.95 5.91 6.91
C LYS A 90 -8.37 5.84 7.48
N SER A 91 -9.07 4.71 7.35
CA SER A 91 -10.40 4.55 7.94
C SER A 91 -10.39 4.48 9.48
N MET A 92 -9.23 4.19 10.07
CA MET A 92 -9.02 4.14 11.53
C MET A 92 -8.48 5.48 12.07
N ASP A 93 -8.07 6.38 11.21
CA ASP A 93 -7.41 7.65 11.53
C ASP A 93 -8.43 8.67 12.11
N ARG A 94 -8.27 9.02 13.37
CA ARG A 94 -9.08 10.02 14.09
C ARG A 94 -8.39 11.37 14.26
N THR A 95 -7.10 11.43 13.96
CA THR A 95 -6.22 12.59 14.26
C THR A 95 -5.63 13.25 13.02
N GLY A 96 -5.98 12.78 11.82
CA GLY A 96 -5.52 13.35 10.57
C GLY A 96 -4.07 12.98 10.18
N ARG A 97 -3.53 11.89 10.76
CA ARG A 97 -2.13 11.48 10.58
C ARG A 97 -1.86 10.63 9.36
N VAL A 98 -2.90 10.05 8.75
CA VAL A 98 -2.73 9.12 7.63
C VAL A 98 -2.91 9.85 6.30
N ILE A 99 -1.90 9.77 5.48
CA ILE A 99 -1.94 10.13 4.06
C ILE A 99 -2.09 8.82 3.27
N HIS A 100 -3.28 8.60 2.72
CA HIS A 100 -3.62 7.40 1.97
C HIS A 100 -3.43 7.62 0.48
N LEU A 101 -2.60 6.80 -0.13
CA LEU A 101 -2.24 6.84 -1.54
C LEU A 101 -2.90 5.67 -2.28
N ARG A 102 -3.59 5.97 -3.37
CA ARG A 102 -4.25 4.96 -4.21
C ARG A 102 -3.82 5.13 -5.66
N SER A 103 -3.83 4.04 -6.39
CA SER A 103 -3.44 4.02 -7.80
C SER A 103 -4.37 3.12 -8.61
N LEU A 104 -4.68 3.53 -9.84
CA LEU A 104 -5.42 2.74 -10.82
C LEU A 104 -4.51 1.92 -11.75
N SER A 105 -3.19 2.05 -11.58
CA SER A 105 -2.23 1.34 -12.43
C SER A 105 -2.32 -0.19 -12.35
N LYS A 106 -2.96 -0.73 -11.29
CA LYS A 106 -3.06 -2.18 -11.06
C LYS A 106 -4.45 -2.74 -11.36
N THR A 107 -5.46 -1.88 -11.44
CA THR A 107 -6.87 -2.28 -11.60
C THR A 107 -7.49 -1.80 -12.92
N PHE A 108 -6.95 -0.72 -13.49
CA PHE A 108 -7.39 -0.16 -14.76
C PHE A 108 -6.28 -0.26 -15.82
N VAL A 109 -5.60 0.85 -16.12
CA VAL A 109 -4.54 0.90 -17.14
C VAL A 109 -3.32 1.61 -16.59
N PRO A 110 -2.15 0.93 -16.51
CA PRO A 110 -0.94 1.54 -15.92
C PRO A 110 -0.44 2.76 -16.71
N GLY A 111 -0.66 2.81 -18.01
CA GLY A 111 -0.21 3.91 -18.89
C GLY A 111 -0.95 5.23 -18.69
N VAL A 112 -2.14 5.24 -18.10
CA VAL A 112 -2.90 6.49 -17.87
C VAL A 112 -2.36 7.34 -16.72
N ARG A 113 -1.53 6.78 -15.85
CA ARG A 113 -0.86 7.45 -14.74
C ARG A 113 -1.80 8.17 -13.77
N LEU A 114 -2.94 7.54 -13.46
CA LEU A 114 -3.93 8.07 -12.52
C LEU A 114 -3.80 7.45 -11.14
N GLY A 115 -3.92 8.29 -10.13
CA GLY A 115 -3.98 7.96 -8.73
C GLY A 115 -4.58 9.11 -7.94
N TRP A 116 -4.85 8.89 -6.68
CA TRP A 116 -5.35 9.93 -5.78
C TRP A 116 -4.79 9.78 -4.37
N THR A 117 -4.90 10.86 -3.62
CA THR A 117 -4.43 10.93 -2.24
C THR A 117 -5.53 11.47 -1.34
N PHE A 118 -5.72 10.83 -0.20
CA PHE A 118 -6.55 11.31 0.89
C PHE A 118 -5.70 11.64 2.11
N GLY A 119 -5.95 12.77 2.74
CA GLY A 119 -5.21 13.17 3.93
C GLY A 119 -5.83 14.37 4.61
N GLU A 120 -5.15 14.87 5.63
CA GLU A 120 -5.50 16.13 6.28
C GLU A 120 -5.38 17.29 5.26
N SER A 121 -6.27 18.26 5.34
CA SER A 121 -6.42 19.32 4.33
C SER A 121 -5.18 20.17 4.15
N GLY A 122 -4.44 20.44 5.22
CA GLY A 122 -3.18 21.21 5.18
C GLY A 122 -2.08 20.45 4.43
N ALA A 123 -1.92 19.16 4.71
CA ALA A 123 -0.98 18.30 4.00
C ALA A 123 -1.33 18.19 2.51
N ILE A 124 -2.60 17.96 2.19
CA ILE A 124 -3.06 17.88 0.79
C ILE A 124 -2.80 19.19 0.04
N ARG A 125 -3.09 20.36 0.66
CA ARG A 125 -2.77 21.67 0.03
C ARG A 125 -1.29 21.79 -0.32
N GLN A 126 -0.38 21.41 0.58
CA GLN A 126 1.06 21.44 0.29
C GLN A 126 1.44 20.48 -0.85
N MET A 127 0.84 19.29 -0.90
CA MET A 127 1.05 18.36 -2.01
C MET A 127 0.53 18.92 -3.34
N VAL A 128 -0.62 19.62 -3.35
CA VAL A 128 -1.16 20.28 -4.55
C VAL A 128 -0.19 21.37 -5.05
N VAL A 129 0.33 22.19 -4.15
CA VAL A 129 1.33 23.21 -4.51
C VAL A 129 2.59 22.57 -5.10
N ALA A 130 3.11 21.53 -4.45
CA ALA A 130 4.28 20.81 -4.95
C ALA A 130 4.03 20.18 -6.33
N LYS A 131 2.82 19.63 -6.54
CA LYS A 131 2.40 19.04 -7.82
C LYS A 131 2.37 20.06 -8.95
N GLN A 132 1.89 21.29 -8.72
CA GLN A 132 1.86 22.36 -9.71
C GLN A 132 3.25 22.67 -10.28
N PHE A 133 4.30 22.56 -9.45
CA PHE A 133 5.68 22.75 -9.87
C PHE A 133 6.34 21.48 -10.44
N SER A 134 5.71 20.32 -10.26
CA SER A 134 6.26 19.03 -10.70
C SER A 134 5.75 18.62 -12.08
N ASP A 135 4.45 18.63 -12.30
CA ASP A 135 3.81 18.15 -13.53
C ASP A 135 2.62 19.02 -14.01
N ALA A 136 2.43 20.19 -13.40
CA ALA A 136 1.37 21.17 -13.65
C ALA A 136 -0.06 20.59 -13.47
N ALA A 137 -0.41 19.51 -14.17
CA ALA A 137 -1.72 18.88 -14.09
C ALA A 137 -1.66 17.38 -14.42
N THR A 138 -2.56 16.62 -13.83
CA THR A 138 -2.81 15.23 -14.22
C THR A 138 -3.48 15.18 -15.58
N ASN A 139 -3.14 14.18 -16.41
CA ASN A 139 -3.67 13.99 -17.77
C ASN A 139 -5.22 14.04 -17.79
N THR A 140 -5.79 15.14 -18.29
CA THR A 140 -7.22 15.38 -18.29
C THR A 140 -8.01 14.41 -19.18
N PRO A 141 -7.61 14.09 -20.42
CA PRO A 141 -8.24 13.04 -21.21
C PRO A 141 -8.35 11.70 -20.48
N ALA A 142 -7.27 11.29 -19.78
CA ALA A 142 -7.29 10.05 -19.02
C ALA A 142 -8.29 10.07 -17.86
N GLN A 143 -8.50 11.23 -17.21
CA GLN A 143 -9.52 11.40 -16.18
C GLN A 143 -10.94 11.25 -16.74
N TYR A 144 -11.23 11.83 -17.91
CA TYR A 144 -12.54 11.67 -18.57
C TYR A 144 -12.78 10.23 -19.01
N ILE A 145 -11.79 9.55 -19.59
CA ILE A 145 -11.90 8.13 -19.94
C ILE A 145 -12.24 7.29 -18.72
N LEU A 146 -11.52 7.51 -17.61
CA LEU A 146 -11.80 6.81 -16.35
C LEU A 146 -13.21 7.12 -15.84
N LEU A 147 -13.62 8.39 -15.86
CA LEU A 147 -14.94 8.80 -15.39
C LEU A 147 -16.05 8.04 -16.16
N GLU A 148 -15.95 7.97 -17.48
CA GLU A 148 -16.92 7.23 -18.29
C GLU A 148 -16.85 5.72 -18.03
N PHE A 149 -15.64 5.18 -17.82
CA PHE A 149 -15.45 3.77 -17.48
C PHE A 149 -16.14 3.41 -16.15
N ILE A 150 -16.06 4.32 -15.15
CA ILE A 150 -16.76 4.17 -13.86
C ILE A 150 -18.28 4.30 -14.05
N ARG A 151 -18.76 5.32 -14.78
CA ARG A 151 -20.20 5.56 -15.01
C ARG A 151 -20.88 4.37 -15.68
N LEU A 152 -20.17 3.69 -16.56
CA LEU A 152 -20.66 2.50 -17.26
C LEU A 152 -20.55 1.21 -16.41
N GLY A 153 -20.09 1.29 -15.16
CA GLY A 153 -19.88 0.13 -14.28
C GLY A 153 -18.76 -0.83 -14.74
N LEU A 154 -17.92 -0.38 -15.67
CA LEU A 154 -16.89 -1.23 -16.27
C LEU A 154 -15.68 -1.42 -15.33
N LEU A 155 -15.41 -0.49 -14.41
CA LEU A 155 -14.29 -0.61 -13.50
C LEU A 155 -14.47 -1.80 -12.54
N ASP A 156 -15.64 -1.94 -11.93
CA ASP A 156 -15.92 -3.04 -11.01
C ASP A 156 -15.85 -4.39 -11.74
N ARG A 157 -16.41 -4.46 -12.94
CA ARG A 157 -16.31 -5.64 -13.80
C ARG A 157 -14.86 -5.99 -14.11
N GLN A 158 -14.05 -5.01 -14.49
CA GLN A 158 -12.64 -5.19 -14.79
C GLN A 158 -11.86 -5.69 -13.56
N ILE A 159 -12.14 -5.16 -12.37
CA ILE A 159 -11.54 -5.61 -11.11
C ILE A 159 -11.87 -7.09 -10.87
N GLN A 160 -13.13 -7.50 -11.06
CA GLN A 160 -13.53 -8.91 -10.89
C GLN A 160 -12.84 -9.85 -11.89
N GLU A 161 -12.70 -9.44 -13.14
CA GLU A 161 -11.96 -10.22 -14.15
C GLU A 161 -10.45 -10.28 -13.82
N ASN A 162 -9.88 -9.18 -13.37
CA ASN A 162 -8.48 -9.15 -12.90
C ASN A 162 -8.26 -10.12 -11.72
N ILE A 163 -9.17 -10.14 -10.74
CA ILE A 163 -9.11 -11.04 -9.60
C ILE A 163 -9.08 -12.50 -10.06
N LYS A 164 -9.99 -12.91 -10.95
CA LYS A 164 -10.03 -14.27 -11.50
C LYS A 164 -8.74 -14.63 -12.23
N PHE A 165 -8.29 -13.73 -13.11
CA PHE A 165 -7.12 -13.92 -13.93
C PHE A 165 -5.83 -14.05 -13.09
N TYR A 166 -5.61 -13.12 -12.15
CA TYR A 166 -4.39 -13.14 -11.34
C TYR A 166 -4.43 -14.24 -10.27
N ARG A 167 -5.61 -14.62 -9.75
CA ARG A 167 -5.74 -15.81 -8.92
C ARG A 167 -5.27 -17.05 -9.65
N ALA A 168 -5.75 -17.29 -10.88
CA ALA A 168 -5.35 -18.43 -11.67
C ALA A 168 -3.83 -18.45 -11.95
N LYS A 169 -3.24 -17.29 -12.24
CA LYS A 169 -1.78 -17.16 -12.42
C LYS A 169 -1.02 -17.47 -11.13
N ARG A 170 -1.46 -16.94 -9.99
CA ARG A 170 -0.86 -17.26 -8.69
C ARG A 170 -0.89 -18.75 -8.42
N ASP A 171 -2.05 -19.37 -8.57
CA ASP A 171 -2.26 -20.80 -8.27
C ASP A 171 -1.39 -21.67 -9.18
N PHE A 172 -1.32 -21.33 -10.47
CA PHE A 172 -0.43 -22.01 -11.41
C PHE A 172 1.04 -21.84 -11.00
N MET A 173 1.48 -20.63 -10.69
CA MET A 173 2.87 -20.36 -10.28
C MET A 173 3.24 -21.13 -9.02
N LEU A 174 2.38 -21.11 -7.99
CA LEU A 174 2.61 -21.86 -6.75
C LEU A 174 2.72 -23.35 -7.00
N ALA A 175 1.84 -23.92 -7.86
CA ALA A 175 1.91 -25.32 -8.23
C ALA A 175 3.22 -25.70 -8.98
N GLN A 176 3.72 -24.79 -9.84
CA GLN A 176 5.01 -25.01 -10.52
C GLN A 176 6.19 -24.88 -9.55
N MET A 177 6.14 -23.93 -8.60
CA MET A 177 7.15 -23.78 -7.55
C MET A 177 7.19 -25.02 -6.66
N ASP A 178 6.03 -25.49 -6.18
CA ASP A 178 5.91 -26.71 -5.36
C ASP A 178 6.49 -27.95 -6.09
N ARG A 179 6.41 -27.98 -7.43
CA ARG A 179 6.87 -29.11 -8.25
C ARG A 179 8.34 -29.05 -8.63
N HIS A 180 8.87 -27.86 -8.89
CA HIS A 180 10.16 -27.70 -9.58
C HIS A 180 11.23 -27.01 -8.73
N PHE A 181 10.88 -26.33 -7.65
CA PHE A 181 11.86 -25.63 -6.82
C PHE A 181 12.55 -26.61 -5.86
N PRO A 182 13.79 -26.29 -5.42
CA PRO A 182 14.49 -27.07 -4.40
C PRO A 182 13.67 -27.16 -3.10
N ARG A 183 13.80 -28.29 -2.39
CA ARG A 183 13.06 -28.51 -1.12
C ARG A 183 13.43 -27.52 0.00
N GLU A 184 14.59 -26.94 -0.09
CA GLU A 184 15.11 -25.94 0.84
C GLU A 184 14.52 -24.55 0.60
N ALA A 185 13.98 -24.30 -0.59
CA ALA A 185 13.33 -23.02 -0.91
C ALA A 185 11.96 -22.91 -0.24
N THR A 186 11.71 -21.75 0.33
CA THR A 186 10.41 -21.42 0.95
C THR A 186 9.83 -20.17 0.32
N TRP A 187 8.53 -20.12 0.21
CA TRP A 187 7.81 -18.97 -0.35
C TRP A 187 6.48 -18.76 0.36
N ASN A 188 5.98 -17.53 0.27
CA ASN A 188 4.66 -17.21 0.78
C ASN A 188 3.54 -17.70 -0.17
N ARG A 189 2.30 -17.73 0.36
CA ARG A 189 1.07 -17.97 -0.43
C ARG A 189 0.17 -16.74 -0.32
N PRO A 190 0.37 -15.70 -1.16
CA PRO A 190 -0.32 -14.44 -1.02
C PRO A 190 -1.82 -14.57 -1.31
N GLN A 191 -2.63 -13.87 -0.53
CA GLN A 191 -4.09 -13.82 -0.68
C GLN A 191 -4.55 -12.81 -1.73
N GLY A 192 -3.64 -12.17 -2.45
CA GLY A 192 -3.92 -11.16 -3.46
C GLY A 192 -2.63 -10.50 -3.99
N GLY A 193 -2.79 -9.47 -4.80
CA GLY A 193 -1.68 -8.73 -5.37
C GLY A 193 -0.91 -9.47 -6.45
N PHE A 194 0.39 -9.16 -6.60
CA PHE A 194 1.21 -9.64 -7.71
C PHE A 194 2.49 -10.39 -7.30
N PHE A 195 2.75 -10.54 -5.99
CA PHE A 195 4.06 -10.96 -5.53
C PHE A 195 4.00 -12.29 -4.78
N ILE A 196 4.85 -13.22 -5.19
CA ILE A 196 5.27 -14.40 -4.44
C ILE A 196 6.74 -14.16 -4.08
N PHE A 197 7.06 -14.34 -2.80
CA PHE A 197 8.39 -14.01 -2.26
C PHE A 197 8.96 -15.20 -1.49
#